data_14119f2d04035ab4210daeded6c92e72
#
_entry.id   14119f2d04035ab4210daeded6c92e72
#
_cell.length_a   1.000
_cell.length_b   1.000
_cell.length_c   1.000
_cell.angle_alpha   90.00
_cell.angle_beta   90.00
_cell.angle_gamma   90.00
#
_symmetry.space_group_name_H-M   'P 1'
#
loop_
_entity.id
_entity.type
_entity.pdbx_description
1 polymer ?
#
loop_
_entity_poly.entity_id
_entity_poly.type
_entity_poly.pdbx_seq_one_letter_code
_entity_poly.pdbx_strand_id
1 'polypeptide(L)'
;MSNAVEPLLKDNPNRFVLFPIQHDDIWQFYKKSEASFWTAEEIDLHQDITDWDKKLNDNERHFVKHVLAFFAASDGIVNENLAENMVSEVQYTEAKFFYGFQIMMENIHSETYSLLIDTYIKDQDEKDYLFNAIEHLDCVKKKADWALEWIEDASFAERLIAFAAVEGIFFSGSFCSIFWLKKRGLMPGLSFSNELISRDEGMHCDFACLLYNDHIVNKLPKETIHKIITDAVNIEKEFVSDALPVNLIGMNSDLMCQYIEFVADRLLVALGNPKVYNVENPFPWMDMISLQGKTNFFEKRVGDYQKAGVMAEKDKQIFSLDEDF
;
A
#
# COMPACT_ATOMS: atom_id res chain seq x y z
N MET A 1 -9.53 -20.08 -27.34
CA MET A 1 -8.94 -18.94 -28.08
C MET A 1 -7.47 -18.93 -27.73
N SER A 2 -6.53 -18.83 -28.68
CA SER A 2 -5.11 -18.69 -28.36
C SER A 2 -4.95 -17.33 -27.69
N ASN A 3 -4.51 -17.30 -26.43
CA ASN A 3 -4.18 -16.04 -25.76
C ASN A 3 -3.12 -15.31 -26.60
N ALA A 4 -3.32 -14.02 -26.83
CA ALA A 4 -2.31 -13.18 -27.46
C ALA A 4 -1.05 -13.19 -26.58
N VAL A 5 0.10 -13.03 -27.20
CA VAL A 5 1.36 -12.86 -26.42
C VAL A 5 1.23 -11.57 -25.62
N GLU A 6 1.50 -11.64 -24.32
CA GLU A 6 1.46 -10.48 -23.42
C GLU A 6 2.71 -9.63 -23.62
N PRO A 7 2.62 -8.39 -24.15
CA PRO A 7 3.79 -7.61 -24.48
C PRO A 7 4.65 -7.28 -23.25
N LEU A 8 4.02 -7.02 -22.11
CA LEU A 8 4.67 -6.70 -20.84
C LEU A 8 5.63 -7.83 -20.38
N LEU A 9 5.26 -9.08 -20.71
CA LEU A 9 5.99 -10.29 -20.28
C LEU A 9 6.88 -10.87 -21.39
N LYS A 10 6.88 -10.26 -22.58
CA LYS A 10 7.68 -10.73 -23.72
C LYS A 10 9.13 -10.32 -23.57
N ASP A 11 10.06 -11.26 -23.80
CA ASP A 11 11.50 -11.00 -23.79
C ASP A 11 11.86 -9.70 -24.51
N ASN A 12 12.61 -8.84 -23.81
CA ASN A 12 13.09 -7.57 -24.32
C ASN A 12 14.59 -7.67 -24.65
N PRO A 13 14.97 -7.65 -25.93
CA PRO A 13 16.38 -7.72 -26.32
C PRO A 13 17.18 -6.47 -25.87
N ASN A 14 16.49 -5.34 -25.63
CA ASN A 14 17.09 -4.07 -25.22
C ASN A 14 17.08 -3.86 -23.69
N ARG A 15 16.75 -4.87 -22.90
CA ARG A 15 16.57 -4.82 -21.44
C ARG A 15 17.75 -4.26 -20.63
N PHE A 16 18.95 -4.19 -21.21
CA PHE A 16 20.15 -3.69 -20.55
C PHE A 16 20.35 -2.16 -20.66
N VAL A 17 19.51 -1.49 -21.46
CA VAL A 17 19.63 -0.05 -21.73
C VAL A 17 18.30 0.61 -21.46
N LEU A 18 18.30 1.65 -20.61
CA LEU A 18 17.06 2.35 -20.24
C LEU A 18 16.55 3.28 -21.36
N PHE A 19 17.45 4.04 -21.98
CA PHE A 19 17.08 5.01 -23.01
C PHE A 19 17.12 4.44 -24.43
N PRO A 20 16.20 4.88 -25.30
CA PRO A 20 15.12 5.84 -25.04
C PRO A 20 13.98 5.21 -24.23
N ILE A 21 13.30 6.02 -23.40
CA ILE A 21 12.09 5.59 -22.67
C ILE A 21 11.03 5.14 -23.67
N GLN A 22 10.52 3.94 -23.50
CA GLN A 22 9.48 3.34 -24.35
C GLN A 22 8.07 3.51 -23.75
N HIS A 23 7.96 3.48 -22.42
CA HIS A 23 6.71 3.54 -21.68
C HIS A 23 6.74 4.75 -20.72
N ASP A 24 6.40 5.94 -21.25
CA ASP A 24 6.50 7.19 -20.49
C ASP A 24 5.54 7.22 -19.28
N ASP A 25 4.37 6.64 -19.40
CA ASP A 25 3.39 6.50 -18.32
C ASP A 25 3.94 5.70 -17.13
N ILE A 26 4.56 4.55 -17.38
CA ILE A 26 5.26 3.74 -16.36
C ILE A 26 6.45 4.52 -15.79
N TRP A 27 7.22 5.18 -16.66
CA TRP A 27 8.36 6.00 -16.25
C TRP A 27 7.96 7.14 -15.31
N GLN A 28 6.82 7.80 -15.56
CA GLN A 28 6.32 8.86 -14.68
C GLN A 28 5.94 8.33 -13.29
N PHE A 29 5.38 7.11 -13.19
CA PHE A 29 5.15 6.47 -11.88
C PHE A 29 6.44 6.24 -11.11
N TYR A 30 7.48 5.70 -11.77
CA TYR A 30 8.79 5.57 -11.16
C TYR A 30 9.34 6.91 -10.66
N LYS A 31 9.28 7.96 -11.48
CA LYS A 31 9.76 9.31 -11.08
C LYS A 31 8.95 9.92 -9.95
N LYS A 32 7.65 9.65 -9.89
CA LYS A 32 6.78 10.06 -8.79
C LYS A 32 7.17 9.34 -7.48
N SER A 33 7.49 8.05 -7.57
CA SER A 33 7.95 7.27 -6.42
C SER A 33 9.28 7.78 -5.88
N GLU A 34 10.26 8.05 -6.76
CA GLU A 34 11.53 8.67 -6.34
C GLU A 34 11.34 10.02 -5.63
N ALA A 35 10.40 10.85 -6.12
CA ALA A 35 10.11 12.16 -5.54
C ALA A 35 9.47 12.07 -4.14
N SER A 36 8.85 10.95 -3.81
CA SER A 36 8.21 10.69 -2.52
C SER A 36 9.05 9.84 -1.55
N PHE A 37 10.31 9.60 -1.86
CA PHE A 37 11.23 8.82 -1.02
C PHE A 37 11.38 9.39 0.39
N TRP A 38 11.39 8.49 1.37
CA TRP A 38 11.62 8.79 2.78
C TRP A 38 12.34 7.61 3.47
N THR A 39 12.81 7.80 4.69
CA THR A 39 13.45 6.75 5.50
C THR A 39 12.86 6.68 6.90
N ALA A 40 13.03 5.54 7.56
CA ALA A 40 12.48 5.31 8.89
C ALA A 40 12.98 6.31 9.95
N GLU A 41 14.19 6.87 9.78
CA GLU A 41 14.77 7.88 10.66
C GLU A 41 14.06 9.23 10.64
N GLU A 42 13.19 9.48 9.64
CA GLU A 42 12.38 10.70 9.60
C GLU A 42 11.21 10.68 10.60
N ILE A 43 10.95 9.54 11.24
CA ILE A 43 9.81 9.34 12.13
C ILE A 43 10.26 9.56 13.58
N ASP A 44 9.72 10.61 14.21
CA ASP A 44 9.94 10.88 15.63
C ASP A 44 8.90 10.19 16.51
N LEU A 45 9.34 9.22 17.32
CA LEU A 45 8.49 8.44 18.23
C LEU A 45 8.49 8.96 19.68
N HIS A 46 9.12 10.08 19.95
CA HIS A 46 9.33 10.55 21.33
C HIS A 46 8.00 10.82 22.05
N GLN A 47 7.07 11.48 21.37
CA GLN A 47 5.74 11.77 21.93
C GLN A 47 4.89 10.49 22.06
N ASP A 48 5.07 9.54 21.17
CA ASP A 48 4.32 8.28 21.15
C ASP A 48 4.56 7.42 22.38
N ILE A 49 5.80 7.42 22.92
CA ILE A 49 6.12 6.72 24.17
C ILE A 49 5.27 7.27 25.32
N THR A 50 5.10 8.59 25.39
CA THR A 50 4.25 9.22 26.41
C THR A 50 2.79 8.89 26.22
N ASP A 51 2.29 8.89 24.98
CA ASP A 51 0.90 8.58 24.65
C ASP A 51 0.60 7.11 24.93
N TRP A 52 1.52 6.23 24.55
CA TRP A 52 1.44 4.79 24.79
C TRP A 52 1.29 4.46 26.29
N ASP A 53 2.17 5.02 27.11
CA ASP A 53 2.22 4.72 28.55
C ASP A 53 1.09 5.37 29.36
N LYS A 54 0.64 6.57 28.96
CA LYS A 54 -0.19 7.43 29.81
C LYS A 54 -1.58 7.75 29.26
N LYS A 55 -1.80 7.63 27.95
CA LYS A 55 -3.06 8.05 27.32
C LYS A 55 -3.85 6.90 26.74
N LEU A 56 -3.20 5.90 26.13
CA LEU A 56 -3.87 4.74 25.60
C LEU A 56 -4.35 3.82 26.73
N ASN A 57 -5.56 3.28 26.60
CA ASN A 57 -6.04 2.20 27.44
C ASN A 57 -5.55 0.83 26.92
N ASP A 58 -5.82 -0.26 27.68
CA ASP A 58 -5.33 -1.59 27.33
C ASP A 58 -5.91 -2.12 26.01
N ASN A 59 -7.18 -1.81 25.71
CA ASN A 59 -7.80 -2.18 24.44
C ASN A 59 -7.16 -1.50 23.25
N GLU A 60 -6.83 -0.21 23.39
CA GLU A 60 -6.15 0.56 22.34
C GLU A 60 -4.74 0.05 22.09
N ARG A 61 -3.99 -0.23 23.17
CA ARG A 61 -2.67 -0.87 23.05
C ARG A 61 -2.75 -2.24 22.40
N HIS A 62 -3.71 -3.07 22.82
CA HIS A 62 -3.94 -4.37 22.20
C HIS A 62 -4.22 -4.24 20.71
N PHE A 63 -5.10 -3.34 20.33
CA PHE A 63 -5.45 -3.09 18.93
C PHE A 63 -4.22 -2.67 18.11
N VAL A 64 -3.48 -1.66 18.56
CA VAL A 64 -2.29 -1.15 17.85
C VAL A 64 -1.21 -2.23 17.70
N LYS A 65 -0.93 -3.01 18.75
CA LYS A 65 0.02 -4.14 18.67
C LYS A 65 -0.30 -5.11 17.54
N HIS A 66 -1.56 -5.51 17.43
CA HIS A 66 -2.00 -6.49 16.43
C HIS A 66 -2.05 -5.93 15.02
N VAL A 67 -2.39 -4.65 14.86
CA VAL A 67 -2.29 -3.95 13.57
C VAL A 67 -0.84 -3.87 13.10
N LEU A 68 0.09 -3.51 13.98
CA LEU A 68 1.52 -3.47 13.66
C LEU A 68 2.08 -4.86 13.33
N ALA A 69 1.66 -5.88 14.06
CA ALA A 69 2.03 -7.26 13.78
C ALA A 69 1.51 -7.74 12.41
N PHE A 70 0.28 -7.36 12.05
CA PHE A 70 -0.27 -7.62 10.72
C PHE A 70 0.55 -6.92 9.63
N PHE A 71 0.87 -5.65 9.78
CA PHE A 71 1.67 -4.92 8.78
C PHE A 71 3.07 -5.54 8.61
N ALA A 72 3.79 -5.78 9.71
CA ALA A 72 5.11 -6.39 9.64
C ALA A 72 5.13 -7.76 8.97
N ALA A 73 4.07 -8.55 9.15
CA ALA A 73 3.92 -9.85 8.51
C ALA A 73 3.57 -9.72 7.02
N SER A 74 2.71 -8.76 6.67
CA SER A 74 2.22 -8.56 5.30
C SER A 74 3.31 -8.08 4.35
N ASP A 75 4.17 -7.14 4.80
CA ASP A 75 5.27 -6.61 3.98
C ASP A 75 6.26 -7.70 3.56
N GLY A 76 6.47 -8.72 4.41
CA GLY A 76 7.30 -9.88 4.06
C GLY A 76 6.72 -10.65 2.86
N ILE A 77 5.41 -10.88 2.84
CA ILE A 77 4.71 -11.57 1.74
C ILE A 77 4.72 -10.71 0.47
N VAL A 78 4.46 -9.39 0.63
CA VAL A 78 4.52 -8.42 -0.46
C VAL A 78 5.90 -8.43 -1.12
N ASN A 79 6.96 -8.31 -0.33
CA ASN A 79 8.34 -8.32 -0.82
C ASN A 79 8.71 -9.62 -1.55
N GLU A 80 8.31 -10.77 -1.02
CA GLU A 80 8.58 -12.07 -1.66
C GLU A 80 7.93 -12.13 -3.05
N ASN A 81 6.66 -11.77 -3.17
CA ASN A 81 5.98 -11.75 -4.46
C ASN A 81 6.60 -10.73 -5.45
N LEU A 82 6.98 -9.54 -4.98
CA LEU A 82 7.64 -8.54 -5.82
C LEU A 82 8.95 -9.08 -6.37
N ALA A 83 9.80 -9.65 -5.52
CA ALA A 83 11.12 -10.11 -5.87
C ALA A 83 11.09 -11.35 -6.78
N GLU A 84 10.30 -12.36 -6.41
CA GLU A 84 10.29 -13.65 -7.10
C GLU A 84 9.44 -13.65 -8.36
N ASN A 85 8.33 -12.92 -8.39
CA ASN A 85 7.37 -12.92 -9.50
C ASN A 85 7.39 -11.62 -10.30
N MET A 86 6.96 -10.51 -9.71
CA MET A 86 6.69 -9.28 -10.49
C MET A 86 7.93 -8.77 -11.22
N VAL A 87 9.07 -8.62 -10.55
CA VAL A 87 10.31 -8.14 -11.18
C VAL A 87 10.87 -9.13 -12.20
N SER A 88 10.74 -10.43 -11.94
CA SER A 88 11.27 -11.46 -12.83
C SER A 88 10.43 -11.60 -14.11
N GLU A 89 9.13 -11.49 -14.02
CA GLU A 89 8.20 -11.69 -15.14
C GLU A 89 8.08 -10.49 -16.06
N VAL A 90 8.01 -9.25 -15.53
CA VAL A 90 7.92 -8.06 -16.39
C VAL A 90 9.18 -7.85 -17.22
N GLN A 91 9.03 -7.48 -18.48
CA GLN A 91 10.16 -7.28 -19.39
C GLN A 91 10.35 -5.82 -19.83
N TYR A 92 9.42 -4.93 -19.47
CA TYR A 92 9.61 -3.49 -19.67
C TYR A 92 10.62 -2.96 -18.65
N THR A 93 11.67 -2.29 -19.14
CA THR A 93 12.74 -1.77 -18.27
C THR A 93 12.21 -0.77 -17.26
N GLU A 94 11.28 0.09 -17.67
CA GLU A 94 10.63 1.08 -16.81
C GLU A 94 9.82 0.42 -15.69
N ALA A 95 9.12 -0.70 -15.97
CA ALA A 95 8.38 -1.45 -14.96
C ALA A 95 9.31 -2.13 -13.95
N LYS A 96 10.46 -2.65 -14.39
CA LYS A 96 11.49 -3.18 -13.48
C LYS A 96 12.05 -2.09 -12.56
N PHE A 97 12.20 -0.87 -13.06
CA PHE A 97 12.66 0.26 -12.25
C PHE A 97 11.65 0.61 -11.16
N PHE A 98 10.36 0.65 -11.53
CA PHE A 98 9.29 0.90 -10.55
C PHE A 98 9.26 -0.18 -9.48
N TYR A 99 9.20 -1.45 -9.86
CA TYR A 99 9.17 -2.55 -8.89
C TYR A 99 10.42 -2.64 -8.02
N GLY A 100 11.60 -2.35 -8.60
CA GLY A 100 12.82 -2.26 -7.81
C GLY A 100 12.78 -1.17 -6.74
N PHE A 101 12.15 -0.03 -7.06
CA PHE A 101 11.91 1.04 -6.09
C PHE A 101 10.83 0.66 -5.06
N GLN A 102 9.75 0.00 -5.50
CA GLN A 102 8.72 -0.51 -4.60
C GLN A 102 9.33 -1.46 -3.57
N ILE A 103 10.12 -2.44 -3.97
CA ILE A 103 10.84 -3.36 -3.04
C ILE A 103 11.66 -2.58 -2.02
N MET A 104 12.35 -1.51 -2.44
CA MET A 104 13.11 -0.67 -1.52
C MET A 104 12.19 0.01 -0.51
N MET A 105 11.02 0.52 -0.93
CA MET A 105 10.06 1.16 -0.03
C MET A 105 9.42 0.16 0.93
N GLU A 106 9.09 -1.07 0.46
CA GLU A 106 8.59 -2.13 1.34
C GLU A 106 9.61 -2.53 2.42
N ASN A 107 10.90 -2.49 2.11
CA ASN A 107 11.93 -2.70 3.13
C ASN A 107 11.92 -1.57 4.18
N ILE A 108 11.69 -0.32 3.78
CA ILE A 108 11.57 0.82 4.71
C ILE A 108 10.27 0.73 5.52
N HIS A 109 9.15 0.28 4.92
CA HIS A 109 7.91 0.02 5.65
C HIS A 109 8.12 -1.06 6.72
N SER A 110 8.71 -2.19 6.35
CA SER A 110 9.02 -3.29 7.26
C SER A 110 9.95 -2.88 8.41
N GLU A 111 11.01 -2.11 8.10
CA GLU A 111 11.88 -1.51 9.12
C GLU A 111 11.08 -0.61 10.06
N THR A 112 10.21 0.24 9.52
CA THR A 112 9.38 1.17 10.30
C THR A 112 8.44 0.44 11.24
N TYR A 113 7.73 -0.60 10.77
CA TYR A 113 6.85 -1.39 11.63
C TYR A 113 7.63 -2.13 12.73
N SER A 114 8.81 -2.64 12.40
CA SER A 114 9.69 -3.28 13.38
C SER A 114 10.15 -2.30 14.46
N LEU A 115 10.53 -1.07 14.08
CA LEU A 115 10.91 -0.01 15.02
C LEU A 115 9.74 0.44 15.90
N LEU A 116 8.52 0.52 15.35
CA LEU A 116 7.31 0.83 16.12
C LEU A 116 7.04 -0.25 17.18
N ILE A 117 7.09 -1.53 16.79
CA ILE A 117 6.92 -2.65 17.73
C ILE A 117 8.01 -2.62 18.81
N ASP A 118 9.28 -2.46 18.43
CA ASP A 118 10.39 -2.39 19.37
C ASP A 118 10.30 -1.21 20.35
N THR A 119 9.78 -0.08 19.86
CA THR A 119 9.62 1.14 20.66
C THR A 119 8.51 1.01 21.69
N TYR A 120 7.34 0.48 21.30
CA TYR A 120 6.16 0.45 22.17
C TYR A 120 6.14 -0.75 23.08
N ILE A 121 6.68 -1.88 22.69
CA ILE A 121 6.62 -3.15 23.44
C ILE A 121 7.96 -3.40 24.07
N LYS A 122 7.98 -3.57 25.39
CA LYS A 122 9.22 -3.77 26.17
C LYS A 122 9.47 -5.21 26.55
N ASP A 123 8.43 -6.03 26.62
CA ASP A 123 8.52 -7.45 26.89
C ASP A 123 9.02 -8.21 25.66
N GLN A 124 10.07 -9.00 25.83
CA GLN A 124 10.70 -9.72 24.70
C GLN A 124 9.85 -10.87 24.19
N ASP A 125 9.20 -11.60 25.08
CA ASP A 125 8.33 -12.72 24.69
C ASP A 125 7.12 -12.23 23.90
N GLU A 126 6.59 -11.05 24.28
CA GLU A 126 5.51 -10.39 23.51
C GLU A 126 5.98 -9.91 22.16
N LYS A 127 7.19 -9.33 22.06
CA LYS A 127 7.77 -8.95 20.74
C LYS A 127 7.91 -10.17 19.83
N ASP A 128 8.51 -11.23 20.33
CA ASP A 128 8.73 -12.46 19.57
C ASP A 128 7.40 -13.06 19.09
N TYR A 129 6.36 -13.00 19.93
CA TYR A 129 5.01 -13.41 19.56
C TYR A 129 4.43 -12.57 18.42
N LEU A 130 4.57 -11.24 18.46
CA LEU A 130 4.05 -10.33 17.46
C LEU A 130 4.83 -10.39 16.13
N PHE A 131 6.15 -10.56 16.19
CA PHE A 131 6.97 -10.75 14.98
C PHE A 131 6.70 -12.08 14.27
N ASN A 132 6.11 -13.06 14.97
CA ASN A 132 5.68 -14.32 14.39
C ASN A 132 4.14 -14.39 14.23
N ALA A 133 3.49 -13.26 13.95
CA ALA A 133 2.04 -13.13 13.91
C ALA A 133 1.36 -14.09 12.92
N ILE A 134 1.98 -14.40 11.79
CA ILE A 134 1.46 -15.38 10.81
C ILE A 134 1.25 -16.75 11.43
N GLU A 135 2.12 -17.16 12.36
CA GLU A 135 2.04 -18.48 13.02
C GLU A 135 1.04 -18.51 14.19
N HIS A 136 0.76 -17.37 14.80
CA HIS A 136 0.07 -17.30 16.09
C HIS A 136 -1.28 -16.57 16.05
N LEU A 137 -1.51 -15.72 15.03
CA LEU A 137 -2.73 -14.93 14.92
C LEU A 137 -3.56 -15.38 13.71
N ASP A 138 -4.64 -16.13 13.98
CA ASP A 138 -5.52 -16.66 12.94
C ASP A 138 -6.01 -15.59 11.96
N CYS A 139 -6.25 -14.38 12.44
CA CYS A 139 -6.69 -13.27 11.61
C CYS A 139 -5.60 -12.75 10.64
N VAL A 140 -4.34 -12.77 11.05
CA VAL A 140 -3.19 -12.45 10.19
C VAL A 140 -2.96 -13.58 9.20
N LYS A 141 -2.98 -14.83 9.72
CA LYS A 141 -2.81 -16.02 8.89
C LYS A 141 -3.83 -16.10 7.76
N LYS A 142 -5.09 -15.80 8.00
CA LYS A 142 -6.14 -15.86 6.99
C LYS A 142 -5.87 -14.90 5.81
N LYS A 143 -5.40 -13.69 6.07
CA LYS A 143 -4.99 -12.73 5.04
C LYS A 143 -3.74 -13.22 4.29
N ALA A 144 -2.76 -13.76 5.03
CA ALA A 144 -1.54 -14.32 4.47
C ALA A 144 -1.82 -15.52 3.55
N ASP A 145 -2.60 -16.48 4.02
CA ASP A 145 -2.97 -17.67 3.23
C ASP A 145 -3.68 -17.28 1.92
N TRP A 146 -4.60 -16.28 1.98
CA TRP A 146 -5.26 -15.77 0.78
C TRP A 146 -4.26 -15.12 -0.21
N ALA A 147 -3.31 -14.32 0.29
CA ALA A 147 -2.31 -13.70 -0.56
C ALA A 147 -1.38 -14.74 -1.21
N LEU A 148 -0.91 -15.71 -0.43
CA LEU A 148 -0.04 -16.79 -0.91
C LEU A 148 -0.72 -17.68 -1.96
N GLU A 149 -2.02 -17.99 -1.80
CA GLU A 149 -2.80 -18.73 -2.81
C GLU A 149 -2.74 -18.07 -4.19
N TRP A 150 -2.87 -16.72 -4.24
CA TRP A 150 -2.78 -15.98 -5.51
C TRP A 150 -1.34 -15.85 -6.03
N ILE A 151 -0.33 -15.91 -5.16
CA ILE A 151 1.09 -15.84 -5.55
C ILE A 151 1.51 -17.13 -6.29
N GLU A 152 1.09 -18.30 -5.80
CA GLU A 152 1.61 -19.59 -6.26
C GLU A 152 1.04 -20.03 -7.62
N ASP A 153 -0.29 -19.99 -7.79
CA ASP A 153 -0.97 -20.68 -8.91
C ASP A 153 -1.67 -19.74 -9.91
N ALA A 154 -1.63 -18.42 -9.73
CA ALA A 154 -2.37 -17.48 -10.56
C ALA A 154 -1.59 -17.03 -11.82
N SER A 155 -2.33 -16.61 -12.87
CA SER A 155 -1.73 -15.86 -13.98
C SER A 155 -1.20 -14.51 -13.52
N PHE A 156 -0.28 -13.91 -14.31
CA PHE A 156 0.25 -12.57 -13.99
C PHE A 156 -0.87 -11.53 -13.76
N ALA A 157 -1.90 -11.54 -14.61
CA ALA A 157 -3.01 -10.59 -14.48
C ALA A 157 -3.84 -10.81 -13.21
N GLU A 158 -4.10 -12.06 -12.82
CA GLU A 158 -4.80 -12.39 -11.56
C GLU A 158 -3.96 -11.99 -10.36
N ARG A 159 -2.68 -12.31 -10.36
CA ARG A 159 -1.73 -11.95 -9.31
C ARG A 159 -1.62 -10.45 -9.15
N LEU A 160 -1.56 -9.69 -10.25
CA LEU A 160 -1.52 -8.23 -10.24
C LEU A 160 -2.75 -7.62 -9.56
N ILE A 161 -3.95 -8.14 -9.83
CA ILE A 161 -5.21 -7.66 -9.22
C ILE A 161 -5.31 -8.10 -7.76
N ALA A 162 -4.93 -9.34 -7.45
CA ALA A 162 -4.92 -9.82 -6.06
C ALA A 162 -3.95 -8.99 -5.21
N PHE A 163 -2.82 -8.62 -5.79
CA PHE A 163 -1.84 -7.76 -5.13
C PHE A 163 -2.36 -6.36 -4.86
N ALA A 164 -3.03 -5.75 -5.85
CA ALA A 164 -3.73 -4.47 -5.64
C ALA A 164 -4.81 -4.57 -4.56
N ALA A 165 -5.45 -5.74 -4.39
CA ALA A 165 -6.39 -5.97 -3.29
C ALA A 165 -5.71 -6.11 -1.92
N VAL A 166 -4.51 -6.71 -1.85
CA VAL A 166 -3.72 -6.76 -0.61
C VAL A 166 -3.37 -5.33 -0.16
N GLU A 167 -2.73 -4.56 -1.01
CA GLU A 167 -2.26 -3.21 -0.67
C GLU A 167 -3.43 -2.22 -0.50
N GLY A 168 -4.47 -2.32 -1.33
CA GLY A 168 -5.60 -1.39 -1.31
C GLY A 168 -6.71 -1.75 -0.33
N ILE A 169 -7.01 -3.04 -0.10
CA ILE A 169 -8.15 -3.48 0.71
C ILE A 169 -7.69 -4.00 2.07
N PHE A 170 -6.74 -4.95 2.14
CA PHE A 170 -6.32 -5.55 3.41
C PHE A 170 -5.65 -4.56 4.37
N PHE A 171 -5.11 -3.46 3.86
CA PHE A 171 -4.52 -2.41 4.68
C PHE A 171 -5.52 -1.30 5.03
N SER A 172 -6.65 -1.21 4.33
CA SER A 172 -7.57 -0.07 4.41
C SER A 172 -8.16 0.15 5.79
N GLY A 173 -8.64 -0.91 6.45
CA GLY A 173 -9.21 -0.83 7.79
C GLY A 173 -8.17 -0.46 8.84
N SER A 174 -6.97 -1.01 8.72
CA SER A 174 -5.84 -0.74 9.60
C SER A 174 -5.35 0.70 9.47
N PHE A 175 -5.14 1.20 8.25
CA PHE A 175 -4.80 2.61 8.02
C PHE A 175 -5.87 3.56 8.56
N CYS A 176 -7.14 3.29 8.28
CA CYS A 176 -8.26 4.08 8.78
C CYS A 176 -8.28 4.13 10.31
N SER A 177 -7.98 3.02 10.97
CA SER A 177 -7.94 2.90 12.43
C SER A 177 -6.80 3.74 13.05
N ILE A 178 -5.63 3.76 12.43
CA ILE A 178 -4.52 4.62 12.89
C ILE A 178 -4.85 6.10 12.65
N PHE A 179 -5.47 6.45 11.53
CA PHE A 179 -5.94 7.82 11.30
C PHE A 179 -7.04 8.26 12.29
N TRP A 180 -7.82 7.33 12.81
CA TRP A 180 -8.73 7.61 13.91
C TRP A 180 -8.00 8.02 15.20
N LEU A 181 -6.87 7.37 15.54
CA LEU A 181 -6.03 7.80 16.66
C LEU A 181 -5.47 9.20 16.42
N LYS A 182 -5.02 9.49 15.19
CA LYS A 182 -4.58 10.85 14.79
C LYS A 182 -5.68 11.88 15.00
N LYS A 183 -6.91 11.59 14.59
CA LYS A 183 -8.07 12.48 14.78
C LYS A 183 -8.31 12.80 16.26
N ARG A 184 -7.94 11.89 17.14
CA ARG A 184 -8.03 12.06 18.61
C ARG A 184 -6.80 12.75 19.20
N GLY A 185 -5.81 13.11 18.41
CA GLY A 185 -4.57 13.75 18.86
C GLY A 185 -3.62 12.80 19.59
N LEU A 186 -3.62 11.51 19.23
CA LEU A 186 -2.82 10.45 19.83
C LEU A 186 -1.81 9.90 18.83
N MET A 187 -0.65 9.44 19.36
CA MET A 187 0.36 8.69 18.61
C MET A 187 0.82 9.42 17.35
N PRO A 188 1.41 10.63 17.44
CA PRO A 188 1.77 11.42 16.27
C PRO A 188 2.84 10.77 15.39
N GLY A 189 3.80 10.03 15.94
CA GLY A 189 4.81 9.31 15.17
C GLY A 189 4.20 8.14 14.39
N LEU A 190 3.39 7.30 15.03
CA LEU A 190 2.62 6.25 14.38
C LEU A 190 1.72 6.81 13.28
N SER A 191 1.06 7.94 13.55
CA SER A 191 0.18 8.58 12.57
C SER A 191 0.96 9.13 11.39
N PHE A 192 2.13 9.70 11.60
CA PHE A 192 2.98 10.21 10.54
C PHE A 192 3.54 9.08 9.65
N SER A 193 4.02 7.98 10.25
CA SER A 193 4.42 6.80 9.48
C SER A 193 3.26 6.27 8.63
N ASN A 194 2.06 6.19 9.21
CA ASN A 194 0.85 5.76 8.50
C ASN A 194 0.50 6.68 7.30
N GLU A 195 0.77 7.99 7.40
CA GLU A 195 0.61 8.93 6.27
C GLU A 195 1.58 8.61 5.13
N LEU A 196 2.84 8.35 5.44
CA LEU A 196 3.86 8.05 4.44
C LEU A 196 3.59 6.69 3.77
N ILE A 197 3.36 5.67 4.57
CA ILE A 197 3.15 4.31 4.09
C ILE A 197 1.84 4.22 3.29
N SER A 198 0.71 4.71 3.80
CA SER A 198 -0.57 4.64 3.07
C SER A 198 -0.55 5.42 1.74
N ARG A 199 0.27 6.46 1.63
CA ARG A 199 0.51 7.15 0.36
C ARG A 199 1.26 6.25 -0.63
N ASP A 200 2.29 5.55 -0.16
CA ASP A 200 3.09 4.67 -0.99
C ASP A 200 2.26 3.47 -1.46
N GLU A 201 1.48 2.83 -0.56
CA GLU A 201 0.55 1.74 -0.92
C GLU A 201 -0.51 2.19 -1.93
N GLY A 202 -1.02 3.41 -1.77
CA GLY A 202 -1.93 3.98 -2.75
C GLY A 202 -1.28 4.13 -4.14
N MET A 203 0.01 4.47 -4.20
CA MET A 203 0.76 4.58 -5.46
C MET A 203 1.05 3.21 -6.07
N HIS A 204 1.31 2.19 -5.24
CA HIS A 204 1.47 0.81 -5.68
C HIS A 204 0.17 0.26 -6.28
N CYS A 205 -0.97 0.50 -5.64
CA CYS A 205 -2.28 0.17 -6.19
C CYS A 205 -2.56 0.85 -7.54
N ASP A 206 -2.27 2.15 -7.64
CA ASP A 206 -2.47 2.91 -8.88
C ASP A 206 -1.58 2.39 -10.01
N PHE A 207 -0.35 2.00 -9.70
CA PHE A 207 0.55 1.39 -10.66
C PHE A 207 0.04 0.03 -11.16
N ALA A 208 -0.46 -0.81 -10.25
CA ALA A 208 -1.10 -2.06 -10.64
C ALA A 208 -2.30 -1.84 -11.56
N CYS A 209 -3.13 -0.83 -11.27
CA CYS A 209 -4.26 -0.44 -12.12
C CYS A 209 -3.80 0.07 -13.50
N LEU A 210 -2.74 0.88 -13.56
CA LEU A 210 -2.13 1.32 -14.82
C LEU A 210 -1.68 0.14 -15.66
N LEU A 211 -0.87 -0.76 -15.08
CA LEU A 211 -0.39 -1.94 -15.81
C LEU A 211 -1.56 -2.79 -16.30
N TYR A 212 -2.54 -3.04 -15.45
CA TYR A 212 -3.70 -3.82 -15.84
C TYR A 212 -4.47 -3.17 -16.99
N ASN A 213 -4.80 -1.88 -16.91
CA ASN A 213 -5.64 -1.22 -17.90
C ASN A 213 -4.93 -0.98 -19.23
N ASP A 214 -3.68 -0.58 -19.22
CA ASP A 214 -3.00 -0.04 -20.40
C ASP A 214 -1.94 -0.99 -20.98
N HIS A 215 -1.41 -1.91 -20.17
CA HIS A 215 -0.31 -2.78 -20.57
C HIS A 215 -0.61 -4.28 -20.57
N ILE A 216 -1.71 -4.73 -19.97
CA ILE A 216 -2.21 -6.11 -20.08
C ILE A 216 -3.16 -6.20 -21.28
N VAL A 217 -2.88 -7.11 -22.20
CA VAL A 217 -3.73 -7.39 -23.38
C VAL A 217 -4.80 -8.42 -23.08
N ASN A 218 -4.43 -9.47 -22.35
CA ASN A 218 -5.34 -10.56 -21.99
C ASN A 218 -6.11 -10.22 -20.72
N LYS A 219 -7.15 -9.41 -20.85
CA LYS A 219 -8.00 -9.02 -19.73
C LYS A 219 -8.71 -10.19 -19.10
N LEU A 220 -8.80 -10.17 -17.78
CA LEU A 220 -9.57 -11.17 -17.03
C LEU A 220 -11.08 -10.99 -17.25
N PRO A 221 -11.86 -12.08 -17.15
CA PRO A 221 -13.30 -11.97 -17.04
C PRO A 221 -13.69 -11.08 -15.85
N LYS A 222 -14.72 -10.27 -16.04
CA LYS A 222 -15.23 -9.38 -14.99
C LYS A 222 -15.57 -10.14 -13.70
N GLU A 223 -16.14 -11.33 -13.85
CA GLU A 223 -16.51 -12.21 -12.74
C GLU A 223 -15.30 -12.62 -11.90
N THR A 224 -14.14 -12.84 -12.54
CA THR A 224 -12.89 -13.17 -11.84
C THR A 224 -12.42 -11.99 -11.02
N ILE A 225 -12.40 -10.78 -11.58
CA ILE A 225 -12.00 -9.55 -10.87
C ILE A 225 -12.94 -9.31 -9.68
N HIS A 226 -14.25 -9.39 -9.92
CA HIS A 226 -15.23 -9.22 -8.84
C HIS A 226 -15.04 -10.24 -7.73
N LYS A 227 -14.75 -11.51 -8.07
CA LYS A 227 -14.48 -12.54 -7.07
C LYS A 227 -13.26 -12.19 -6.22
N ILE A 228 -12.11 -11.85 -6.82
CA ILE A 228 -10.89 -11.47 -6.10
C ILE A 228 -11.20 -10.34 -5.11
N ILE A 229 -11.82 -9.27 -5.59
CA ILE A 229 -12.10 -8.08 -4.78
C ILE A 229 -13.12 -8.39 -3.68
N THR A 230 -14.20 -9.12 -3.95
CA THR A 230 -15.23 -9.42 -2.94
C THR A 230 -14.73 -10.41 -1.89
N ASP A 231 -13.89 -11.37 -2.26
CA ASP A 231 -13.26 -12.29 -1.32
C ASP A 231 -12.35 -11.51 -0.35
N ALA A 232 -11.51 -10.60 -0.86
CA ALA A 232 -10.68 -9.74 -0.04
C ALA A 232 -11.50 -8.84 0.91
N VAL A 233 -12.58 -8.24 0.42
CA VAL A 233 -13.51 -7.44 1.25
C VAL A 233 -14.10 -8.26 2.40
N ASN A 234 -14.52 -9.48 2.16
CA ASN A 234 -15.10 -10.33 3.19
C ASN A 234 -14.08 -10.67 4.29
N ILE A 235 -12.84 -10.97 3.90
CA ILE A 235 -11.75 -11.24 4.84
C ILE A 235 -11.42 -9.99 5.68
N GLU A 236 -11.33 -8.83 5.02
CA GLU A 236 -11.04 -7.57 5.72
C GLU A 236 -12.16 -7.18 6.69
N LYS A 237 -13.43 -7.36 6.30
CA LYS A 237 -14.57 -7.11 7.20
C LYS A 237 -14.52 -8.01 8.43
N GLU A 238 -14.26 -9.29 8.26
CA GLU A 238 -14.11 -10.23 9.38
C GLU A 238 -12.95 -9.81 10.30
N PHE A 239 -11.84 -9.37 9.71
CA PHE A 239 -10.69 -8.87 10.47
C PHE A 239 -11.08 -7.70 11.38
N VAL A 240 -11.74 -6.67 10.87
CA VAL A 240 -12.08 -5.45 11.62
C VAL A 240 -13.29 -5.57 12.55
N SER A 241 -14.13 -6.59 12.36
CA SER A 241 -15.36 -6.80 13.15
C SER A 241 -15.19 -7.85 14.24
N ASP A 242 -14.57 -8.96 13.91
CA ASP A 242 -14.57 -10.15 14.76
C ASP A 242 -13.18 -10.49 15.32
N ALA A 243 -12.16 -10.46 14.46
CA ALA A 243 -10.82 -10.88 14.85
C ALA A 243 -10.07 -9.80 15.62
N LEU A 244 -10.10 -8.55 15.13
CA LEU A 244 -9.54 -7.37 15.79
C LEU A 244 -10.57 -6.22 15.73
N PRO A 245 -11.63 -6.27 16.58
CA PRO A 245 -12.74 -5.35 16.44
C PRO A 245 -12.35 -3.89 16.65
N VAL A 246 -12.66 -3.04 15.66
CA VAL A 246 -12.35 -1.59 15.73
C VAL A 246 -13.12 -0.85 16.83
N ASN A 247 -14.14 -1.45 17.44
CA ASN A 247 -14.81 -0.89 18.62
C ASN A 247 -13.91 -0.87 19.86
N LEU A 248 -12.82 -1.66 19.91
CA LEU A 248 -11.77 -1.58 20.94
C LEU A 248 -11.13 -0.18 21.02
N ILE A 249 -11.08 0.52 19.90
CA ILE A 249 -10.57 1.90 19.82
C ILE A 249 -11.69 2.94 19.68
N GLY A 250 -12.92 2.56 19.90
CA GLY A 250 -14.09 3.44 19.87
C GLY A 250 -14.61 3.79 18.47
N MET A 251 -14.27 3.00 17.44
CA MET A 251 -14.85 3.11 16.11
C MET A 251 -16.08 2.22 15.95
N ASN A 252 -16.94 2.58 15.02
CA ASN A 252 -18.11 1.80 14.66
C ASN A 252 -17.76 0.76 13.60
N SER A 253 -17.96 -0.53 13.91
CA SER A 253 -17.62 -1.64 13.00
C SER A 253 -18.45 -1.64 11.72
N ASP A 254 -19.74 -1.26 11.78
CA ASP A 254 -20.58 -1.22 10.58
C ASP A 254 -20.12 -0.13 9.62
N LEU A 255 -19.74 1.04 10.14
CA LEU A 255 -19.16 2.12 9.33
C LEU A 255 -17.78 1.72 8.77
N MET A 256 -16.97 0.97 9.53
CA MET A 256 -15.70 0.45 9.00
C MET A 256 -15.94 -0.55 7.88
N CYS A 257 -16.89 -1.45 8.01
CA CYS A 257 -17.30 -2.36 6.92
C CYS A 257 -17.75 -1.59 5.68
N GLN A 258 -18.54 -0.53 5.85
CA GLN A 258 -18.96 0.35 4.74
C GLN A 258 -17.73 1.07 4.11
N TYR A 259 -16.75 1.48 4.91
CA TYR A 259 -15.53 2.11 4.41
C TYR A 259 -14.70 1.14 3.55
N ILE A 260 -14.57 -0.11 3.98
CA ILE A 260 -13.88 -1.16 3.21
C ILE A 260 -14.59 -1.40 1.86
N GLU A 261 -15.93 -1.46 1.86
CA GLU A 261 -16.72 -1.56 0.63
C GLU A 261 -16.53 -0.35 -0.30
N PHE A 262 -16.45 0.85 0.28
CA PHE A 262 -16.18 2.07 -0.49
C PHE A 262 -14.79 2.02 -1.15
N VAL A 263 -13.76 1.59 -0.42
CA VAL A 263 -12.40 1.42 -0.96
C VAL A 263 -12.38 0.38 -2.08
N ALA A 264 -13.07 -0.76 -1.89
CA ALA A 264 -13.19 -1.79 -2.91
C ALA A 264 -13.88 -1.31 -4.19
N ASP A 265 -14.95 -0.52 -4.06
CA ASP A 265 -15.63 0.09 -5.20
C ASP A 265 -14.71 1.07 -5.96
N ARG A 266 -13.85 1.80 -5.25
CA ARG A 266 -12.83 2.65 -5.89
C ARG A 266 -11.82 1.85 -6.68
N LEU A 267 -11.31 0.75 -6.10
CA LEU A 267 -10.38 -0.14 -6.78
C LEU A 267 -11.02 -0.78 -8.02
N LEU A 268 -12.27 -1.25 -7.92
CA LEU A 268 -13.02 -1.78 -9.07
C LEU A 268 -13.12 -0.74 -10.20
N VAL A 269 -13.48 0.50 -9.88
CA VAL A 269 -13.56 1.59 -10.87
C VAL A 269 -12.18 1.88 -11.48
N ALA A 270 -11.12 1.91 -10.67
CA ALA A 270 -9.75 2.09 -11.15
C ALA A 270 -9.29 0.95 -12.07
N LEU A 271 -9.80 -0.26 -11.88
CA LEU A 271 -9.60 -1.42 -12.77
C LEU A 271 -10.56 -1.47 -13.98
N GLY A 272 -11.32 -0.39 -14.23
CA GLY A 272 -12.26 -0.31 -15.34
C GLY A 272 -13.54 -1.17 -15.17
N ASN A 273 -13.87 -1.53 -13.92
CA ASN A 273 -15.04 -2.35 -13.61
C ASN A 273 -16.13 -1.53 -12.91
N PRO A 274 -17.41 -1.93 -13.01
CA PRO A 274 -18.47 -1.28 -12.25
C PRO A 274 -18.35 -1.59 -10.75
N LYS A 275 -18.85 -0.66 -9.94
CA LYS A 275 -19.00 -0.83 -8.51
C LYS A 275 -19.89 -2.04 -8.18
N VAL A 276 -19.58 -2.70 -7.07
CA VAL A 276 -20.36 -3.81 -6.51
C VAL A 276 -21.25 -3.33 -5.36
N TYR A 277 -20.71 -2.54 -4.46
CA TYR A 277 -21.37 -2.16 -3.22
C TYR A 277 -22.18 -0.87 -3.35
N ASN A 278 -21.75 0.09 -4.14
CA ASN A 278 -22.40 1.38 -4.37
C ASN A 278 -22.64 2.20 -3.10
N VAL A 279 -21.68 2.17 -2.18
CA VAL A 279 -21.74 2.89 -0.91
C VAL A 279 -20.92 4.19 -0.96
N GLU A 280 -21.28 5.13 -0.08
CA GLU A 280 -20.53 6.38 0.12
C GLU A 280 -19.51 6.22 1.26
N ASN A 281 -18.46 7.08 1.24
CA ASN A 281 -17.48 7.12 2.30
C ASN A 281 -18.12 7.55 3.63
N PRO A 282 -18.16 6.67 4.65
CA PRO A 282 -18.75 7.00 5.94
C PRO A 282 -17.84 7.86 6.81
N PHE A 283 -16.56 8.04 6.42
CA PHE A 283 -15.57 8.81 7.14
C PHE A 283 -15.06 10.00 6.31
N PRO A 284 -15.76 11.15 6.31
CA PRO A 284 -15.39 12.31 5.49
C PRO A 284 -13.95 12.80 5.73
N TRP A 285 -13.42 12.57 6.93
CA TRP A 285 -12.04 12.91 7.26
C TRP A 285 -11.00 12.04 6.53
N MET A 286 -11.39 10.89 6.03
CA MET A 286 -10.55 10.04 5.17
C MET A 286 -10.46 10.54 3.73
N ASP A 287 -11.35 11.42 3.28
CA ASP A 287 -11.29 11.99 1.92
C ASP A 287 -10.01 12.80 1.71
N MET A 288 -9.50 13.44 2.76
CA MET A 288 -8.25 14.19 2.72
C MET A 288 -7.01 13.31 2.53
N ILE A 289 -7.13 12.02 2.85
CA ILE A 289 -6.04 11.03 2.81
C ILE A 289 -6.13 10.19 1.54
N SER A 290 -7.35 9.87 1.10
CA SER A 290 -7.60 8.96 -0.01
C SER A 290 -7.68 9.63 -1.39
N LEU A 291 -7.57 10.96 -1.48
CA LEU A 291 -7.56 11.71 -2.72
C LEU A 291 -6.16 11.68 -3.35
N GLN A 292 -5.88 10.61 -4.05
CA GLN A 292 -4.73 10.54 -4.93
C GLN A 292 -4.89 11.56 -6.08
N GLY A 293 -3.82 12.28 -6.37
CA GLY A 293 -3.75 13.21 -7.51
C GLY A 293 -4.25 14.62 -7.26
N LYS A 294 -4.68 14.98 -6.06
CA LYS A 294 -4.82 16.38 -5.66
C LYS A 294 -3.64 16.76 -4.78
N THR A 295 -3.02 17.91 -5.09
CA THR A 295 -2.06 18.59 -4.21
C THR A 295 -2.70 18.73 -2.83
N ASN A 296 -2.46 17.80 -1.96
CA ASN A 296 -3.02 17.80 -0.64
C ASN A 296 -1.92 17.91 0.42
N PHE A 297 -2.34 17.88 1.64
CA PHE A 297 -1.54 18.00 2.83
C PHE A 297 -0.21 17.19 2.81
N PHE A 298 -0.17 16.03 2.13
CA PHE A 298 1.01 15.19 2.01
C PHE A 298 2.05 15.76 1.04
N GLU A 299 1.63 16.24 -0.13
CA GLU A 299 2.54 16.88 -1.09
C GLU A 299 3.18 18.14 -0.52
N LYS A 300 2.48 18.88 0.35
CA LYS A 300 3.00 20.10 0.95
C LYS A 300 4.10 19.85 1.99
N ARG A 301 4.07 18.72 2.71
CA ARG A 301 5.12 18.30 3.66
C ARG A 301 6.28 17.56 2.99
N VAL A 302 5.98 16.75 1.99
CA VAL A 302 6.99 16.04 1.18
C VAL A 302 7.55 16.92 0.07
N GLY A 303 6.82 17.96 -0.36
CA GLY A 303 7.31 19.00 -1.28
C GLY A 303 8.55 19.72 -0.80
N ASP A 304 8.77 19.79 0.52
CA ASP A 304 10.00 20.32 1.09
C ASP A 304 11.24 19.43 0.80
N TYR A 305 11.02 18.17 0.41
CA TYR A 305 12.06 17.20 0.05
C TYR A 305 12.07 16.84 -1.45
N GLN A 306 11.17 17.39 -2.26
CA GLN A 306 11.17 17.13 -3.69
C GLN A 306 12.38 17.80 -4.35
N LYS A 307 13.11 17.04 -5.16
CA LYS A 307 14.13 17.63 -6.04
C LYS A 307 13.45 18.65 -6.95
N ALA A 308 14.06 19.83 -7.06
CA ALA A 308 13.56 20.90 -7.93
C ALA A 308 13.32 20.37 -9.37
N GLY A 309 12.15 20.65 -9.92
CA GLY A 309 11.81 20.36 -11.30
C GLY A 309 11.21 18.97 -11.59
N VAL A 310 11.10 18.05 -10.63
CA VAL A 310 10.55 16.69 -10.86
C VAL A 310 9.08 16.73 -11.32
N MET A 311 8.30 17.71 -10.85
CA MET A 311 6.89 17.92 -11.23
C MET A 311 6.69 19.08 -12.21
N ALA A 312 7.77 19.63 -12.78
CA ALA A 312 7.66 20.68 -13.76
C ALA A 312 7.18 20.14 -15.11
N GLU A 313 6.32 20.89 -15.80
CA GLU A 313 5.89 20.58 -17.16
C GLU A 313 7.11 20.44 -18.08
N LYS A 314 7.08 19.46 -19.01
CA LYS A 314 8.19 19.14 -19.92
C LYS A 314 8.77 20.36 -20.65
N ASP A 315 7.96 21.36 -20.93
CA ASP A 315 8.36 22.59 -21.66
C ASP A 315 9.17 23.59 -20.82
N LYS A 316 9.32 23.33 -19.51
CA LYS A 316 10.09 24.18 -18.57
C LYS A 316 11.41 23.58 -18.12
N GLN A 317 11.74 22.37 -18.54
CA GLN A 317 13.02 21.72 -18.25
C GLN A 317 14.04 22.03 -19.35
N ILE A 318 14.32 23.31 -19.59
CA ILE A 318 15.43 23.71 -20.44
C ILE A 318 16.67 23.82 -19.56
N PHE A 319 17.61 22.92 -19.76
CA PHE A 319 18.94 23.05 -19.16
C PHE A 319 19.67 24.17 -19.87
N SER A 320 19.84 25.30 -19.21
CA SER A 320 20.66 26.40 -19.69
C SER A 320 22.06 26.30 -19.08
N LEU A 321 23.07 26.33 -19.91
CA LEU A 321 24.48 26.38 -19.48
C LEU A 321 24.94 27.80 -19.11
N ASP A 322 24.04 28.80 -19.27
CA ASP A 322 24.35 30.21 -19.10
C ASP A 322 23.78 30.80 -17.79
N GLU A 323 23.43 29.99 -16.81
CA GLU A 323 23.09 30.48 -15.47
C GLU A 323 24.38 30.73 -14.67
N ASP A 324 24.68 32.00 -14.46
CA ASP A 324 25.73 32.45 -13.56
C ASP A 324 25.41 32.02 -12.10
N PHE A 325 26.37 31.39 -11.44
CA PHE A 325 26.30 30.98 -10.04
C PHE A 325 26.41 32.19 -9.09
#